data_c603ab2f44e2d7ddb9989e940b78da15
#
_entry.id   c603ab2f44e2d7ddb9989e940b78da15
#
_cell.length_a   1.000
_cell.length_b   1.000
_cell.length_c   1.000
_cell.angle_alpha   90.00
_cell.angle_beta   90.00
_cell.angle_gamma   90.00
#
_symmetry.space_group_name_H-M   'P 1'
#
loop_
_entity.id
_entity.type
_entity.pdbx_description
1 polymer ?
#
loop_
_entity_poly.entity_id
_entity_poly.type
_entity_poly.pdbx_seq_one_letter_code
_entity_poly.pdbx_strand_id
1 'polypeptide(L)'
;MVRIVTIALLSMLFFGTTAFAADAIDGTWKLNVAKSKFSGTAPKSATRVYTESADGTTLDQKMVGVDGKEMSMHVTLAYDGKDHPITGNPDADSGTGKAIDAHTSHFTLKKGGKVVGSVHRVVSADGKTLTVNNKGTHADGKAYDDTLVFDKQ
;
A
#
# COMPACT_ATOMS: atom_id res chain seq x y z
N MET A 1 29.42 0.92 66.14
CA MET A 1 29.07 1.87 65.10
C MET A 1 28.85 1.08 63.80
N VAL A 2 27.58 0.84 63.46
CA VAL A 2 27.20 0.11 62.22
C VAL A 2 26.87 1.15 61.16
N ARG A 3 27.64 1.18 60.06
CA ARG A 3 27.38 2.03 58.90
C ARG A 3 26.43 1.31 57.93
N ILE A 4 25.19 1.76 57.84
CA ILE A 4 24.22 1.29 56.85
C ILE A 4 24.54 1.97 55.56
N VAL A 5 24.98 1.20 54.54
CA VAL A 5 25.15 1.69 53.15
C VAL A 5 23.82 1.44 52.43
N THR A 6 23.10 2.54 52.16
CA THR A 6 21.84 2.50 51.40
C THR A 6 22.22 2.46 49.90
N ILE A 7 22.03 1.33 49.25
CA ILE A 7 22.16 1.21 47.82
C ILE A 7 20.85 1.67 47.17
N ALA A 8 20.86 2.87 46.55
CA ALA A 8 19.75 3.34 45.77
C ALA A 8 19.74 2.61 44.41
N LEU A 9 18.80 1.73 44.21
CA LEU A 9 18.55 1.05 42.93
C LEU A 9 17.86 2.03 42.00
N LEU A 10 18.62 2.63 41.06
CA LEU A 10 18.07 3.50 40.03
C LEU A 10 17.48 2.63 38.92
N SER A 11 16.16 2.41 38.98
CA SER A 11 15.41 1.71 37.94
C SER A 11 15.30 2.60 36.70
N MET A 12 16.16 2.41 35.71
CA MET A 12 16.03 3.00 34.39
C MET A 12 14.84 2.35 33.67
N LEU A 13 13.70 3.03 33.67
CA LEU A 13 12.58 2.72 32.78
C LEU A 13 13.02 3.05 31.35
N PHE A 14 13.41 2.02 30.59
CA PHE A 14 13.51 2.11 29.12
C PHE A 14 12.08 2.29 28.58
N PHE A 15 11.67 3.52 28.33
CA PHE A 15 10.59 3.80 27.40
C PHE A 15 11.10 3.42 26.01
N GLY A 16 10.80 2.20 25.58
CA GLY A 16 10.95 1.80 24.19
C GLY A 16 10.03 2.68 23.34
N THR A 17 10.58 3.72 22.72
CA THR A 17 9.92 4.37 21.60
C THR A 17 9.81 3.29 20.54
N THR A 18 8.60 2.78 20.28
CA THR A 18 8.30 2.09 19.03
C THR A 18 8.44 3.15 17.93
N ALA A 19 9.66 3.29 17.39
CA ALA A 19 9.85 3.92 16.12
C ALA A 19 9.03 3.08 15.14
N PHE A 20 7.87 3.60 14.70
CA PHE A 20 7.27 3.13 13.46
C PHE A 20 8.39 3.31 12.43
N ALA A 21 8.96 2.20 11.95
CA ALA A 21 9.90 2.24 10.85
C ALA A 21 9.22 3.03 9.74
N ALA A 22 9.93 4.01 9.18
CA ALA A 22 9.45 4.74 8.00
C ALA A 22 8.95 3.68 7.03
N ASP A 23 7.65 3.79 6.66
CA ASP A 23 6.97 2.67 6.03
C ASP A 23 7.73 2.23 4.80
N ALA A 24 8.02 0.93 4.73
CA ALA A 24 8.84 0.32 3.69
C ALA A 24 8.34 0.67 2.28
N ILE A 25 7.07 1.08 2.17
CA ILE A 25 6.43 1.42 0.90
C ILE A 25 6.73 2.84 0.42
N ASP A 26 7.11 3.78 1.29
CA ASP A 26 7.36 5.17 0.89
C ASP A 26 8.35 5.27 -0.28
N GLY A 27 8.02 6.17 -1.22
CA GLY A 27 8.86 6.49 -2.34
C GLY A 27 8.25 6.14 -3.70
N THR A 28 9.13 6.10 -4.71
CA THR A 28 8.77 5.90 -6.10
C THR A 28 9.02 4.45 -6.53
N TRP A 29 8.05 3.89 -7.23
CA TRP A 29 8.02 2.50 -7.66
C TRP A 29 7.70 2.42 -9.15
N LYS A 30 8.52 1.71 -9.92
CA LYS A 30 8.34 1.52 -11.36
C LYS A 30 7.90 0.10 -11.65
N LEU A 31 6.83 -0.05 -12.44
CA LEU A 31 6.29 -1.35 -12.84
C LEU A 31 7.33 -2.14 -13.63
N ASN A 32 7.57 -3.36 -13.19
CA ASN A 32 8.35 -4.37 -13.90
C ASN A 32 7.37 -5.29 -14.64
N VAL A 33 7.10 -4.95 -15.90
CA VAL A 33 6.14 -5.68 -16.73
C VAL A 33 6.53 -7.15 -16.90
N ALA A 34 7.84 -7.42 -17.03
CA ALA A 34 8.34 -8.79 -17.23
C ALA A 34 8.13 -9.72 -16.02
N LYS A 35 8.13 -9.16 -14.80
CA LYS A 35 7.88 -9.89 -13.56
C LYS A 35 6.39 -9.93 -13.17
N SER A 36 5.56 -9.16 -13.85
CA SER A 36 4.12 -9.01 -13.54
C SER A 36 3.28 -10.02 -14.33
N LYS A 37 2.10 -10.32 -13.79
CA LYS A 37 1.08 -11.13 -14.47
C LYS A 37 -0.20 -10.30 -14.57
N PHE A 38 -0.78 -10.27 -15.76
CA PHE A 38 -1.98 -9.51 -16.07
C PHE A 38 -3.05 -10.46 -16.58
N SER A 39 -4.27 -10.31 -16.10
CA SER A 39 -5.46 -11.01 -16.61
C SER A 39 -5.93 -10.41 -17.94
N GLY A 40 -5.54 -9.18 -18.23
CA GLY A 40 -5.79 -8.45 -19.47
C GLY A 40 -4.51 -8.03 -20.17
N THR A 41 -4.60 -6.96 -20.96
CA THR A 41 -3.46 -6.41 -21.68
C THR A 41 -2.55 -5.62 -20.74
N ALA A 42 -1.27 -5.94 -20.71
CA ALA A 42 -0.29 -5.24 -19.90
C ALA A 42 -0.11 -3.79 -20.36
N PRO A 43 0.01 -2.81 -19.46
CA PRO A 43 0.36 -1.44 -19.81
C PRO A 43 1.82 -1.36 -20.33
N LYS A 44 2.14 -0.30 -21.07
CA LYS A 44 3.53 -0.03 -21.47
C LYS A 44 4.42 0.32 -20.28
N SER A 45 3.87 1.08 -19.32
CA SER A 45 4.57 1.46 -18.10
C SER A 45 3.58 1.90 -17.03
N ALA A 46 4.00 1.81 -15.77
CA ALA A 46 3.35 2.49 -14.67
C ALA A 46 4.38 2.93 -13.64
N THR A 47 4.13 4.08 -13.03
CA THR A 47 4.90 4.60 -11.91
C THR A 47 3.94 4.91 -10.78
N ARG A 48 4.29 4.52 -9.58
CA ARG A 48 3.57 4.78 -8.34
C ARG A 48 4.45 5.56 -7.38
N VAL A 49 3.89 6.58 -6.76
CA VAL A 49 4.51 7.27 -5.63
C VAL A 49 3.61 7.02 -4.43
N TYR A 50 4.17 6.44 -3.41
CA TYR A 50 3.49 6.25 -2.13
C TYR A 50 4.04 7.22 -1.10
N THR A 51 3.12 7.76 -0.31
CA THR A 51 3.42 8.48 0.93
C THR A 51 2.59 7.82 2.03
N GLU A 52 3.26 7.27 3.00
CA GLU A 52 2.65 6.54 4.10
C GLU A 52 2.71 7.37 5.39
N SER A 53 1.72 7.19 6.24
CA SER A 53 1.65 7.76 7.58
C SER A 53 0.95 6.80 8.52
N ALA A 54 0.98 7.06 9.83
CA ALA A 54 0.24 6.28 10.81
C ALA A 54 -1.28 6.28 10.54
N ASP A 55 -1.79 7.31 9.88
CA ASP A 55 -3.22 7.50 9.61
C ASP A 55 -3.67 6.85 8.30
N GLY A 56 -2.74 6.51 7.39
CA GLY A 56 -3.08 5.93 6.10
C GLY A 56 -2.04 6.14 5.03
N THR A 57 -2.41 5.77 3.81
CA THR A 57 -1.55 5.82 2.63
C THR A 57 -2.11 6.73 1.56
N THR A 58 -1.24 7.48 0.89
CA THR A 58 -1.53 8.20 -0.35
C THR A 58 -0.79 7.56 -1.49
N LEU A 59 -1.48 7.35 -2.60
CA LEU A 59 -0.93 6.82 -3.85
C LEU A 59 -1.21 7.78 -4.98
N ASP A 60 -0.15 8.22 -5.63
CA ASP A 60 -0.20 8.85 -6.95
C ASP A 60 0.32 7.86 -8.00
N GLN A 61 -0.52 7.49 -8.96
CA GLN A 61 -0.15 6.61 -10.05
C GLN A 61 -0.25 7.31 -11.39
N LYS A 62 0.78 7.10 -12.22
CA LYS A 62 0.75 7.40 -13.65
C LYS A 62 0.95 6.11 -14.42
N MET A 63 0.12 5.85 -15.42
CA MET A 63 0.18 4.65 -16.24
C MET A 63 0.03 5.02 -17.72
N VAL A 64 0.81 4.36 -18.57
CA VAL A 64 0.69 4.48 -20.04
C VAL A 64 0.12 3.18 -20.57
N GLY A 65 -1.08 3.25 -21.15
CA GLY A 65 -1.74 2.12 -21.78
C GLY A 65 -1.05 1.66 -23.07
N VAL A 66 -1.47 0.53 -23.61
CA VAL A 66 -0.96 -0.01 -24.87
C VAL A 66 -1.20 0.92 -26.05
N ASP A 67 -2.28 1.70 -26.01
CA ASP A 67 -2.62 2.72 -27.01
C ASP A 67 -1.79 4.01 -26.86
N GLY A 68 -0.94 4.09 -25.84
CA GLY A 68 -0.11 5.25 -25.52
C GLY A 68 -0.82 6.33 -24.73
N LYS A 69 -2.07 6.12 -24.33
CA LYS A 69 -2.79 7.08 -23.48
C LYS A 69 -2.28 7.01 -22.05
N GLU A 70 -2.12 8.19 -21.48
CA GLU A 70 -1.77 8.35 -20.07
C GLU A 70 -3.04 8.35 -19.21
N MET A 71 -2.96 7.62 -18.11
CA MET A 71 -3.97 7.61 -17.04
C MET A 71 -3.30 7.97 -15.72
N SER A 72 -3.97 8.81 -14.96
CA SER A 72 -3.53 9.18 -13.61
C SER A 72 -4.60 8.80 -12.59
N MET A 73 -4.16 8.30 -11.45
CA MET A 73 -5.00 7.96 -10.33
C MET A 73 -4.41 8.54 -9.05
N HIS A 74 -5.25 9.15 -8.24
CA HIS A 74 -4.89 9.62 -6.91
C HIS A 74 -5.82 8.95 -5.89
N VAL A 75 -5.23 8.36 -4.85
CA VAL A 75 -5.96 7.66 -3.80
C VAL A 75 -5.37 8.03 -2.45
N THR A 76 -6.20 8.42 -1.51
CA THR A 76 -5.85 8.52 -0.09
C THR A 76 -6.76 7.60 0.68
N LEU A 77 -6.20 6.58 1.33
CA LEU A 77 -6.93 5.58 2.11
C LEU A 77 -6.41 5.56 3.54
N ALA A 78 -7.25 5.96 4.49
CA ALA A 78 -6.93 5.84 5.90
C ALA A 78 -7.08 4.39 6.39
N TYR A 79 -6.38 4.08 7.50
CA TYR A 79 -6.45 2.77 8.16
C TYR A 79 -7.47 2.76 9.32
N ASP A 80 -8.51 3.59 9.20
CA ASP A 80 -9.55 3.78 10.21
C ASP A 80 -10.75 2.83 10.06
N GLY A 81 -10.70 1.93 9.06
CA GLY A 81 -11.76 0.97 8.76
C GLY A 81 -12.99 1.57 8.06
N LYS A 82 -12.94 2.85 7.67
CA LYS A 82 -14.02 3.52 6.95
C LYS A 82 -13.76 3.56 5.45
N ASP A 83 -14.81 3.84 4.69
CA ASP A 83 -14.70 4.04 3.26
C ASP A 83 -14.17 5.44 2.95
N HIS A 84 -13.14 5.49 2.12
CA HIS A 84 -12.54 6.72 1.61
C HIS A 84 -12.72 6.81 0.09
N PRO A 85 -12.91 8.01 -0.48
CA PRO A 85 -13.11 8.17 -1.91
C PRO A 85 -11.86 7.81 -2.71
N ILE A 86 -12.08 7.18 -3.86
CA ILE A 86 -11.05 6.88 -4.87
C ILE A 86 -11.39 7.66 -6.13
N THR A 87 -10.43 8.42 -6.66
CA THR A 87 -10.58 9.18 -7.90
C THR A 87 -9.70 8.62 -9.01
N GLY A 88 -10.18 8.70 -10.26
CA GLY A 88 -9.42 8.22 -11.43
C GLY A 88 -9.43 6.70 -11.62
N ASN A 89 -10.18 5.95 -10.81
CA ASN A 89 -10.36 4.52 -11.01
C ASN A 89 -11.77 4.25 -11.57
N PRO A 90 -11.91 3.69 -12.79
CA PRO A 90 -13.21 3.42 -13.39
C PRO A 90 -13.99 2.32 -12.67
N ASP A 91 -13.29 1.39 -12.02
CA ASP A 91 -13.87 0.20 -11.42
C ASP A 91 -14.25 0.40 -9.94
N ALA A 92 -13.74 1.43 -9.26
CA ALA A 92 -14.03 1.70 -7.86
C ALA A 92 -14.15 3.20 -7.59
N ASP A 93 -15.06 3.58 -6.67
CA ASP A 93 -15.27 4.96 -6.22
C ASP A 93 -14.92 5.17 -4.75
N SER A 94 -14.75 4.10 -4.01
CA SER A 94 -14.37 4.12 -2.61
C SER A 94 -13.59 2.87 -2.19
N GLY A 95 -12.93 2.93 -1.06
CA GLY A 95 -12.20 1.80 -0.51
C GLY A 95 -11.88 1.95 0.96
N THR A 96 -11.64 0.81 1.60
CA THR A 96 -11.25 0.70 3.01
C THR A 96 -9.85 0.13 3.08
N GLY A 97 -8.95 0.77 3.83
CA GLY A 97 -7.58 0.33 4.04
C GLY A 97 -7.38 -0.36 5.39
N LYS A 98 -6.46 -1.32 5.43
CA LYS A 98 -5.97 -1.96 6.65
C LYS A 98 -4.48 -2.22 6.54
N ALA A 99 -3.68 -1.67 7.46
CA ALA A 99 -2.31 -2.11 7.67
C ALA A 99 -2.31 -3.46 8.40
N ILE A 100 -1.58 -4.45 7.88
CA ILE A 100 -1.42 -5.77 8.49
C ILE A 100 -0.14 -5.78 9.33
N ASP A 101 0.96 -5.31 8.74
CA ASP A 101 2.26 -5.13 9.37
C ASP A 101 3.04 -4.01 8.64
N ALA A 102 4.31 -3.77 9.00
CA ALA A 102 5.15 -2.73 8.41
C ALA A 102 5.43 -2.90 6.89
N HIS A 103 5.19 -4.09 6.34
CA HIS A 103 5.43 -4.42 4.93
C HIS A 103 4.17 -4.80 4.17
N THR A 104 3.06 -5.02 4.86
CA THR A 104 1.86 -5.64 4.29
C THR A 104 0.63 -4.79 4.57
N SER A 105 -0.16 -4.52 3.55
CA SER A 105 -1.46 -3.86 3.67
C SER A 105 -2.51 -4.47 2.74
N HIS A 106 -3.75 -4.32 3.14
CA HIS A 106 -4.90 -4.83 2.41
C HIS A 106 -5.95 -3.73 2.22
N PHE A 107 -6.54 -3.69 1.02
CA PHE A 107 -7.58 -2.74 0.68
C PHE A 107 -8.77 -3.47 0.07
N THR A 108 -9.96 -3.06 0.47
CA THR A 108 -11.22 -3.49 -0.15
C THR A 108 -11.72 -2.36 -1.03
N LEU A 109 -12.00 -2.66 -2.28
CA LEU A 109 -12.49 -1.69 -3.26
C LEU A 109 -14.00 -1.81 -3.41
N LYS A 110 -14.68 -0.68 -3.50
CA LYS A 110 -16.14 -0.60 -3.62
C LYS A 110 -16.55 0.29 -4.77
N LYS A 111 -17.73 -0.01 -5.32
CA LYS A 111 -18.44 0.81 -6.32
C LYS A 111 -19.90 0.93 -5.90
N GLY A 112 -20.37 2.15 -5.66
CA GLY A 112 -21.72 2.36 -5.16
C GLY A 112 -22.01 1.59 -3.85
N GLY A 113 -21.04 1.50 -2.95
CA GLY A 113 -21.13 0.78 -1.67
C GLY A 113 -21.01 -0.75 -1.76
N LYS A 114 -20.91 -1.33 -2.97
CA LYS A 114 -20.73 -2.78 -3.15
C LYS A 114 -19.26 -3.11 -3.34
N VAL A 115 -18.78 -4.19 -2.71
CA VAL A 115 -17.42 -4.70 -2.90
C VAL A 115 -17.26 -5.18 -4.34
N VAL A 116 -16.27 -4.63 -5.04
CA VAL A 116 -15.93 -4.97 -6.42
C VAL A 116 -14.52 -5.54 -6.55
N GLY A 117 -13.69 -5.42 -5.53
CA GLY A 117 -12.34 -5.98 -5.58
C GLY A 117 -11.56 -5.81 -4.29
N SER A 118 -10.33 -6.31 -4.33
CA SER A 118 -9.37 -6.19 -3.24
C SER A 118 -7.96 -5.99 -3.80
N VAL A 119 -7.14 -5.34 -2.99
CA VAL A 119 -5.72 -5.13 -3.24
C VAL A 119 -4.92 -5.63 -2.05
N HIS A 120 -3.99 -6.54 -2.29
CA HIS A 120 -3.03 -6.99 -1.28
C HIS A 120 -1.64 -6.51 -1.69
N ARG A 121 -0.99 -5.77 -0.83
CA ARG A 121 0.28 -5.08 -1.06
C ARG A 121 1.33 -5.65 -0.13
N VAL A 122 2.49 -6.06 -0.67
CA VAL A 122 3.62 -6.58 0.11
C VAL A 122 4.91 -5.94 -0.39
N VAL A 123 5.66 -5.33 0.49
CA VAL A 123 7.03 -4.87 0.25
C VAL A 123 8.00 -5.95 0.71
N SER A 124 8.99 -6.29 -0.12
CA SER A 124 10.03 -7.26 0.24
C SER A 124 10.85 -6.79 1.46
N ALA A 125 11.43 -7.74 2.20
CA ALA A 125 12.21 -7.45 3.41
C ALA A 125 13.40 -6.51 3.16
N ASP A 126 13.96 -6.51 1.94
CA ASP A 126 15.05 -5.60 1.53
C ASP A 126 14.54 -4.23 1.06
N GLY A 127 13.22 -4.01 1.05
CA GLY A 127 12.58 -2.76 0.65
C GLY A 127 12.68 -2.43 -0.83
N LYS A 128 13.08 -3.36 -1.71
CA LYS A 128 13.37 -3.08 -3.12
C LYS A 128 12.30 -3.52 -4.10
N THR A 129 11.42 -4.42 -3.69
CA THR A 129 10.36 -4.97 -4.52
C THR A 129 9.01 -4.78 -3.85
N LEU A 130 8.04 -4.24 -4.57
CA LEU A 130 6.65 -4.16 -4.17
C LEU A 130 5.83 -5.11 -5.03
N THR A 131 5.14 -6.05 -4.39
CA THR A 131 4.17 -6.92 -5.04
C THR A 131 2.76 -6.48 -4.69
N VAL A 132 1.92 -6.29 -5.71
CA VAL A 132 0.52 -5.87 -5.56
C VAL A 132 -0.36 -6.89 -6.25
N ASN A 133 -1.13 -7.63 -5.47
CA ASN A 133 -2.14 -8.57 -5.98
C ASN A 133 -3.50 -7.86 -6.01
N ASN A 134 -4.04 -7.67 -7.20
CA ASN A 134 -5.34 -7.05 -7.44
C ASN A 134 -6.32 -8.12 -7.91
N LYS A 135 -7.45 -8.24 -7.22
CA LYS A 135 -8.54 -9.13 -7.62
C LYS A 135 -9.85 -8.36 -7.62
N GLY A 136 -10.70 -8.64 -8.60
CA GLY A 136 -12.00 -8.01 -8.62
C GLY A 136 -12.73 -8.19 -9.94
N THR A 137 -13.66 -7.28 -10.17
CA THR A 137 -14.48 -7.23 -11.37
C THR A 137 -14.47 -5.81 -11.92
N HIS A 138 -14.16 -5.68 -13.21
CA HIS A 138 -14.24 -4.42 -13.93
C HIS A 138 -15.69 -3.94 -14.07
N ALA A 139 -15.87 -2.66 -14.41
CA ALA A 139 -17.19 -2.08 -14.64
C ALA A 139 -17.97 -2.78 -15.76
N ASP A 140 -17.29 -3.45 -16.70
CA ASP A 140 -17.90 -4.27 -17.78
C ASP A 140 -18.26 -5.71 -17.35
N GLY A 141 -18.06 -6.05 -16.07
CA GLY A 141 -18.37 -7.35 -15.49
C GLY A 141 -17.29 -8.42 -15.64
N LYS A 142 -16.16 -8.11 -16.28
CA LYS A 142 -15.06 -9.07 -16.42
C LYS A 142 -14.23 -9.15 -15.14
N ALA A 143 -13.94 -10.37 -14.71
CA ALA A 143 -13.05 -10.60 -13.58
C ALA A 143 -11.59 -10.32 -13.94
N TYR A 144 -10.82 -9.81 -12.97
CA TYR A 144 -9.37 -9.68 -13.06
C TYR A 144 -8.68 -10.30 -11.83
N ASP A 145 -7.48 -10.83 -12.06
CA ASP A 145 -6.59 -11.36 -11.02
C ASP A 145 -5.14 -11.07 -11.45
N ASP A 146 -4.65 -9.90 -11.08
CA ASP A 146 -3.37 -9.39 -11.52
C ASP A 146 -2.34 -9.47 -10.38
N THR A 147 -1.12 -9.86 -10.73
CA THR A 147 0.05 -9.72 -9.86
C THR A 147 1.00 -8.71 -10.47
N LEU A 148 1.07 -7.53 -9.89
CA LEU A 148 1.92 -6.45 -10.34
C LEU A 148 3.19 -6.40 -9.48
N VAL A 149 4.35 -6.39 -10.12
CA VAL A 149 5.64 -6.28 -9.46
C VAL A 149 6.26 -4.95 -9.83
N PHE A 150 6.67 -4.21 -8.82
CA PHE A 150 7.34 -2.92 -8.97
C PHE A 150 8.72 -2.97 -8.35
N ASP A 151 9.69 -2.36 -9.01
CA ASP A 151 11.04 -2.16 -8.48
C ASP A 151 11.14 -0.72 -7.93
N LYS A 152 11.74 -0.56 -6.74
CA LYS A 152 11.97 0.75 -6.09
C LYS A 152 12.98 1.56 -6.88
N GLN A 153 12.75 2.88 -6.98
CA GLN A 153 13.63 3.82 -7.71
C GLN A 153 14.55 4.57 -6.74
#